data_dde7208cd79d218b8e4ffa967e673032
#
_entry.id   dde7208cd79d218b8e4ffa967e673032
#
_cell.length_a   1.000
_cell.length_b   1.000
_cell.length_c   1.000
_cell.angle_alpha   90.00
_cell.angle_beta   90.00
_cell.angle_gamma   90.00
#
_symmetry.space_group_name_H-M   'P 1'
#
loop_
_entity.id
_entity.type
_entity.pdbx_description
1 polymer ?
#
loop_
_entity_poly.entity_id
_entity_poly.type
_entity_poly.pdbx_seq_one_letter_code
_entity_poly.pdbx_strand_id
1 'polypeptide(L)'
;GENNFDVEDIKHAFLTHMHSDHTLGLSDLIITPWVMGRESKLSLYGPPKLKQMAENIIKAYEFDINYRITGTQPQNNTGYKINFEPIFDGYVYKDKNIHVLAFKNDHGDLDESYGFVITTNDKKILISGDTAPSQNLIKYGEDLDILVHEVYSSSGFKKKEPDWKIYHKGHHTSPQELAKIAALLEPKTLVLSHVLIWGATSDEIVSDITKSYDGKVIFPDDVTLIN
;
A
#
# COMPACT_ATOMS: atom_id res chain seq x y z
N GLY A 1 0.27 -19.43 7.14
CA GLY A 1 1.00 -18.26 7.66
C GLY A 1 0.73 -18.09 9.15
N GLU A 2 1.51 -17.28 9.84
CA GLU A 2 1.43 -17.10 11.31
C GLU A 2 0.06 -16.59 11.79
N ASN A 3 -0.76 -16.01 10.92
CA ASN A 3 -2.07 -15.43 11.26
C ASN A 3 -3.28 -16.15 10.65
N ASN A 4 -3.16 -17.42 10.27
CA ASN A 4 -4.23 -18.21 9.63
C ASN A 4 -4.77 -17.64 8.31
N PHE A 5 -3.96 -16.86 7.58
CA PHE A 5 -4.28 -16.46 6.21
C PHE A 5 -3.68 -17.46 5.24
N ASP A 6 -4.52 -18.08 4.43
CA ASP A 6 -4.07 -18.94 3.36
C ASP A 6 -3.68 -18.06 2.15
N VAL A 7 -2.42 -18.17 1.73
CA VAL A 7 -1.85 -17.35 0.65
C VAL A 7 -2.61 -17.56 -0.66
N GLU A 8 -3.13 -18.77 -0.89
CA GLU A 8 -3.96 -19.14 -2.04
C GLU A 8 -5.29 -18.39 -2.11
N ASP A 9 -5.76 -17.84 -0.99
CA ASP A 9 -7.00 -17.04 -0.94
C ASP A 9 -6.82 -15.58 -1.36
N ILE A 10 -5.61 -15.13 -1.64
CA ILE A 10 -5.36 -13.78 -2.16
C ILE A 10 -5.90 -13.68 -3.58
N LYS A 11 -7.04 -12.99 -3.74
CA LYS A 11 -7.77 -12.85 -5.02
C LYS A 11 -7.74 -11.42 -5.57
N HIS A 12 -7.46 -10.42 -4.72
CA HIS A 12 -7.45 -9.00 -5.07
C HIS A 12 -6.17 -8.34 -4.58
N ALA A 13 -5.58 -7.48 -5.42
CA ALA A 13 -4.43 -6.66 -5.08
C ALA A 13 -4.59 -5.26 -5.65
N PHE A 14 -4.34 -4.25 -4.80
CA PHE A 14 -4.41 -2.84 -5.14
C PHE A 14 -3.02 -2.23 -5.02
N LEU A 15 -2.51 -1.65 -6.11
CA LEU A 15 -1.23 -0.98 -6.14
C LEU A 15 -1.40 0.54 -6.12
N THR A 16 -0.71 1.21 -5.22
CA THR A 16 -0.76 2.67 -5.09
C THR A 16 -0.05 3.37 -6.25
N HIS A 17 1.15 2.96 -6.59
CA HIS A 17 1.98 3.56 -7.64
C HIS A 17 3.09 2.62 -8.11
N MET A 18 3.87 3.06 -9.13
CA MET A 18 4.80 2.20 -9.87
C MET A 18 6.27 2.28 -9.42
N HIS A 19 6.61 2.85 -8.26
CA HIS A 19 7.98 2.79 -7.76
C HIS A 19 8.41 1.34 -7.47
N SER A 20 9.72 1.07 -7.56
CA SER A 20 10.25 -0.29 -7.49
C SER A 20 10.03 -0.95 -6.14
N ASP A 21 10.14 -0.22 -5.05
CA ASP A 21 9.91 -0.69 -3.69
C ASP A 21 8.45 -1.10 -3.41
N HIS A 22 7.50 -0.65 -4.24
CA HIS A 22 6.10 -1.07 -4.21
C HIS A 22 5.78 -2.18 -5.21
N THR A 23 6.66 -2.47 -6.17
CA THR A 23 6.41 -3.43 -7.26
C THR A 23 7.32 -4.64 -7.28
N LEU A 24 8.46 -4.64 -6.59
CA LEU A 24 9.39 -5.77 -6.57
C LEU A 24 8.77 -7.08 -6.07
N GLY A 25 7.83 -7.02 -5.11
CA GLY A 25 7.09 -8.16 -4.61
C GLY A 25 5.97 -8.68 -5.55
N LEU A 26 5.68 -7.99 -6.65
CA LEU A 26 4.54 -8.34 -7.53
C LEU A 26 4.71 -9.73 -8.17
N SER A 27 5.92 -10.13 -8.50
CA SER A 27 6.20 -11.46 -9.06
C SER A 27 5.84 -12.56 -8.07
N ASP A 28 6.20 -12.38 -6.81
CA ASP A 28 5.87 -13.32 -5.74
C ASP A 28 4.36 -13.38 -5.52
N LEU A 29 3.68 -12.23 -5.46
CA LEU A 29 2.22 -12.13 -5.32
C LEU A 29 1.44 -12.81 -6.47
N ILE A 30 1.97 -12.78 -7.69
CA ILE A 30 1.35 -13.44 -8.84
C ILE A 30 1.60 -14.96 -8.81
N ILE A 31 2.83 -15.38 -8.55
CA ILE A 31 3.27 -16.77 -8.77
C ILE A 31 3.08 -17.63 -7.52
N THR A 32 3.54 -17.19 -6.34
CA THR A 32 3.53 -18.02 -5.13
C THR A 32 2.12 -18.46 -4.70
N PRO A 33 1.08 -17.61 -4.66
CA PRO A 33 -0.27 -18.05 -4.33
C PRO A 33 -0.84 -19.08 -5.30
N TRP A 34 -0.49 -18.99 -6.60
CA TRP A 34 -0.85 -20.01 -7.58
C TRP A 34 -0.14 -21.34 -7.29
N VAL A 35 1.15 -21.32 -7.00
CA VAL A 35 1.92 -22.52 -6.63
C VAL A 35 1.36 -23.17 -5.37
N MET A 36 0.86 -22.36 -4.44
CA MET A 36 0.24 -22.80 -3.19
C MET A 36 -1.21 -23.27 -3.34
N GLY A 37 -1.87 -23.06 -4.49
CA GLY A 37 -3.20 -23.60 -4.74
C GLY A 37 -4.25 -22.63 -5.29
N ARG A 38 -3.93 -21.32 -5.45
CA ARG A 38 -4.90 -20.38 -6.03
C ARG A 38 -5.35 -20.82 -7.42
N GLU A 39 -6.64 -21.07 -7.57
CA GLU A 39 -7.24 -21.49 -8.84
C GLU A 39 -7.80 -20.31 -9.65
N SER A 40 -8.19 -19.22 -8.96
CA SER A 40 -8.73 -18.03 -9.62
C SER A 40 -7.62 -17.11 -10.13
N LYS A 41 -7.92 -16.34 -11.18
CA LYS A 41 -7.04 -15.23 -11.59
C LYS A 41 -6.91 -14.21 -10.45
N LEU A 42 -5.75 -13.57 -10.35
CA LEU A 42 -5.56 -12.42 -9.49
C LEU A 42 -6.24 -11.19 -10.11
N SER A 43 -7.21 -10.59 -9.42
CA SER A 43 -7.75 -9.28 -9.79
C SER A 43 -6.77 -8.20 -9.32
N LEU A 44 -6.12 -7.53 -10.26
CA LEU A 44 -5.06 -6.56 -10.03
C LEU A 44 -5.53 -5.17 -10.42
N TYR A 45 -5.52 -4.26 -9.45
CA TYR A 45 -5.97 -2.88 -9.59
C TYR A 45 -4.78 -1.94 -9.39
N GLY A 46 -4.58 -0.97 -10.27
CA GLY A 46 -3.46 -0.04 -10.15
C GLY A 46 -3.29 0.88 -11.35
N PRO A 47 -2.21 1.66 -11.39
CA PRO A 47 -1.89 2.54 -12.53
C PRO A 47 -1.86 1.78 -13.84
N PRO A 48 -2.22 2.40 -14.98
CA PRO A 48 -2.32 1.72 -16.28
C PRO A 48 -1.09 0.91 -16.70
N LYS A 49 0.13 1.39 -16.37
CA LYS A 49 1.39 0.70 -16.70
C LYS A 49 1.59 -0.61 -15.94
N LEU A 50 0.87 -0.84 -14.85
CA LEU A 50 0.93 -2.07 -14.06
C LEU A 50 0.54 -3.30 -14.89
N LYS A 51 -0.41 -3.17 -15.83
CA LYS A 51 -0.80 -4.25 -16.73
C LYS A 51 0.40 -4.83 -17.48
N GLN A 52 1.15 -3.95 -18.14
CA GLN A 52 2.33 -4.38 -18.91
C GLN A 52 3.41 -5.02 -18.03
N MET A 53 3.63 -4.49 -16.84
CA MET A 53 4.57 -5.07 -15.87
C MET A 53 4.15 -6.48 -15.47
N ALA A 54 2.90 -6.68 -15.09
CA ALA A 54 2.38 -7.99 -14.68
C ALA A 54 2.41 -9.03 -15.83
N GLU A 55 2.05 -8.62 -17.05
CA GLU A 55 2.17 -9.47 -18.25
C GLU A 55 3.61 -9.86 -18.54
N ASN A 56 4.57 -8.94 -18.38
CA ASN A 56 6.00 -9.23 -18.55
C ASN A 56 6.54 -10.16 -17.44
N ILE A 57 6.07 -10.02 -16.21
CA ILE A 57 6.39 -10.94 -15.12
C ILE A 57 5.92 -12.35 -15.48
N ILE A 58 4.67 -12.52 -15.88
CA ILE A 58 4.12 -13.84 -16.28
C ILE A 58 4.95 -14.43 -17.42
N LYS A 59 5.32 -13.60 -18.40
CA LYS A 59 6.17 -14.03 -19.52
C LYS A 59 7.58 -14.44 -19.05
N ALA A 60 8.16 -13.72 -18.09
CA ALA A 60 9.47 -14.07 -17.54
C ALA A 60 9.47 -15.44 -16.84
N TYR A 61 8.33 -15.82 -16.23
CA TYR A 61 8.15 -17.13 -15.59
C TYR A 61 7.52 -18.20 -16.50
N GLU A 62 7.36 -17.94 -17.79
CA GLU A 62 6.70 -18.86 -18.74
C GLU A 62 7.28 -20.27 -18.71
N PHE A 63 8.60 -20.40 -18.57
CA PHE A 63 9.26 -21.71 -18.47
C PHE A 63 8.80 -22.48 -17.23
N ASP A 64 8.82 -21.87 -16.05
CA ASP A 64 8.41 -22.53 -14.80
C ASP A 64 6.90 -22.81 -14.80
N ILE A 65 6.10 -21.89 -15.29
CA ILE A 65 4.64 -22.05 -15.44
C ILE A 65 4.33 -23.28 -16.30
N ASN A 66 4.91 -23.38 -17.48
CA ASN A 66 4.70 -24.51 -18.38
C ASN A 66 5.19 -25.82 -17.78
N TYR A 67 6.36 -25.83 -17.13
CA TYR A 67 6.89 -27.00 -16.46
C TYR A 67 5.94 -27.54 -15.39
N ARG A 68 5.34 -26.63 -14.57
CA ARG A 68 4.40 -27.01 -13.51
C ARG A 68 3.07 -27.52 -14.07
N ILE A 69 2.56 -26.94 -15.16
CA ILE A 69 1.28 -27.36 -15.77
C ILE A 69 1.39 -28.68 -16.51
N THR A 70 2.50 -28.88 -17.25
CA THR A 70 2.66 -30.07 -18.15
C THR A 70 3.48 -31.19 -17.50
N GLY A 71 4.14 -30.95 -16.39
CA GLY A 71 4.99 -31.89 -15.68
C GLY A 71 4.22 -32.75 -14.67
N THR A 72 4.89 -33.15 -13.60
CA THR A 72 4.32 -34.01 -12.57
C THR A 72 3.65 -33.27 -11.42
N GLN A 73 3.68 -31.94 -11.41
CA GLN A 73 2.96 -31.13 -10.44
C GLN A 73 1.49 -30.95 -10.90
N PRO A 74 0.50 -31.15 -10.01
CA PRO A 74 -0.90 -30.99 -10.36
C PRO A 74 -1.33 -29.51 -10.31
N GLN A 75 -0.64 -28.63 -11.08
CA GLN A 75 -0.98 -27.20 -11.10
C GLN A 75 -2.06 -26.87 -12.14
N ASN A 76 -2.97 -25.96 -11.75
CA ASN A 76 -4.00 -25.45 -12.62
C ASN A 76 -3.42 -24.45 -13.64
N ASN A 77 -4.14 -24.22 -14.74
CA ASN A 77 -3.72 -23.32 -15.82
C ASN A 77 -4.35 -21.92 -15.73
N THR A 78 -4.81 -21.51 -14.55
CA THR A 78 -5.61 -20.30 -14.36
C THR A 78 -5.03 -19.37 -13.32
N GLY A 79 -4.60 -19.89 -12.17
CA GLY A 79 -4.29 -19.10 -10.97
C GLY A 79 -3.10 -18.15 -11.11
N TYR A 80 -2.18 -18.36 -12.05
CA TYR A 80 -1.09 -17.44 -12.36
C TYR A 80 -1.51 -16.24 -13.24
N LYS A 81 -2.69 -16.28 -13.81
CA LYS A 81 -3.21 -15.23 -14.71
C LYS A 81 -3.77 -14.07 -13.90
N ILE A 82 -3.84 -12.92 -14.54
CA ILE A 82 -4.40 -11.69 -13.96
C ILE A 82 -5.68 -11.28 -14.68
N ASN A 83 -6.56 -10.60 -13.92
CA ASN A 83 -7.56 -9.68 -14.44
C ASN A 83 -7.14 -8.29 -14.03
N PHE A 84 -6.76 -7.44 -14.97
CA PHE A 84 -6.30 -6.09 -14.67
C PHE A 84 -7.40 -5.07 -14.87
N GLU A 85 -7.55 -4.16 -13.90
CA GLU A 85 -8.38 -2.97 -14.00
C GLU A 85 -7.57 -1.72 -13.64
N PRO A 86 -7.48 -0.72 -14.54
CA PRO A 86 -6.80 0.53 -14.24
C PRO A 86 -7.61 1.34 -13.22
N ILE A 87 -6.91 1.91 -12.24
CA ILE A 87 -7.51 2.87 -11.31
C ILE A 87 -7.26 4.30 -11.78
N PHE A 88 -8.09 5.22 -11.28
CA PHE A 88 -8.01 6.66 -11.50
C PHE A 88 -8.61 7.38 -10.30
N ASP A 89 -8.45 8.68 -10.19
CA ASP A 89 -9.04 9.48 -9.10
C ASP A 89 -10.56 9.30 -9.05
N GLY A 90 -11.07 8.86 -7.92
CA GLY A 90 -12.48 8.53 -7.73
C GLY A 90 -12.90 7.14 -8.22
N TYR A 91 -11.96 6.28 -8.67
CA TYR A 91 -12.26 4.88 -8.99
C TYR A 91 -12.83 4.15 -7.78
N VAL A 92 -13.83 3.32 -8.00
CA VAL A 92 -14.49 2.56 -6.95
C VAL A 92 -14.55 1.08 -7.33
N TYR A 93 -13.98 0.23 -6.47
CA TYR A 93 -14.29 -1.20 -6.43
C TYR A 93 -15.32 -1.45 -5.34
N LYS A 94 -16.27 -2.33 -5.61
CA LYS A 94 -17.28 -2.72 -4.63
C LYS A 94 -17.68 -4.18 -4.80
N ASP A 95 -17.73 -4.90 -3.69
CA ASP A 95 -18.37 -6.20 -3.60
C ASP A 95 -19.33 -6.24 -2.38
N LYS A 96 -19.74 -7.44 -1.96
CA LYS A 96 -20.64 -7.61 -0.82
C LYS A 96 -20.02 -7.29 0.56
N ASN A 97 -18.69 -7.28 0.66
CA ASN A 97 -17.97 -7.16 1.92
C ASN A 97 -17.24 -5.81 2.05
N ILE A 98 -16.71 -5.29 0.92
CA ILE A 98 -15.86 -4.11 0.93
C ILE A 98 -16.22 -3.12 -0.19
N HIS A 99 -15.92 -1.87 0.08
CA HIS A 99 -15.95 -0.77 -0.86
C HIS A 99 -14.59 -0.08 -0.83
N VAL A 100 -13.89 -0.02 -1.95
CA VAL A 100 -12.56 0.61 -2.07
C VAL A 100 -12.64 1.80 -3.01
N LEU A 101 -12.37 2.98 -2.49
CA LEU A 101 -12.24 4.22 -3.26
C LEU A 101 -10.75 4.52 -3.44
N ALA A 102 -10.28 4.66 -4.67
CA ALA A 102 -8.96 5.21 -4.96
C ALA A 102 -9.04 6.74 -5.09
N PHE A 103 -8.07 7.44 -4.53
CA PHE A 103 -7.92 8.89 -4.69
C PHE A 103 -6.49 9.26 -5.04
N LYS A 104 -6.32 10.34 -5.81
CA LYS A 104 -5.00 10.78 -6.27
C LYS A 104 -4.21 11.40 -5.12
N ASN A 105 -2.93 11.06 -5.03
CA ASN A 105 -1.96 11.60 -4.07
C ASN A 105 -1.08 12.69 -4.68
N ASP A 106 -0.36 13.41 -3.80
CA ASP A 106 0.70 14.35 -4.17
C ASP A 106 2.07 13.68 -3.97
N HIS A 107 2.58 13.04 -5.02
CA HIS A 107 3.84 12.29 -4.97
C HIS A 107 4.85 12.80 -6.02
N GLY A 108 5.25 14.07 -5.87
CA GLY A 108 6.17 14.75 -6.76
C GLY A 108 5.71 14.75 -8.21
N ASP A 109 6.60 14.32 -9.11
CA ASP A 109 6.33 14.28 -10.55
C ASP A 109 5.58 13.01 -10.99
N LEU A 110 5.20 12.12 -10.06
CA LEU A 110 4.49 10.89 -10.36
C LEU A 110 2.99 11.11 -10.35
N ASP A 111 2.44 11.41 -11.52
CA ASP A 111 1.00 11.69 -11.70
C ASP A 111 0.07 10.54 -11.29
N GLU A 112 0.54 9.29 -11.42
CA GLU A 112 -0.22 8.08 -11.16
C GLU A 112 0.16 7.49 -9.80
N SER A 113 -0.06 8.26 -8.71
CA SER A 113 0.05 7.81 -7.33
C SER A 113 -1.29 7.97 -6.61
N TYR A 114 -1.68 6.93 -5.85
CA TYR A 114 -3.00 6.82 -5.25
C TYR A 114 -2.92 6.40 -3.79
N GLY A 115 -3.86 6.90 -3.00
CA GLY A 115 -4.27 6.34 -1.73
C GLY A 115 -5.60 5.60 -1.88
N PHE A 116 -5.99 4.88 -0.83
CA PHE A 116 -7.22 4.09 -0.82
C PHE A 116 -8.03 4.36 0.45
N VAL A 117 -9.35 4.51 0.29
CA VAL A 117 -10.30 4.39 1.41
C VAL A 117 -11.01 3.06 1.28
N ILE A 118 -10.86 2.21 2.28
CA ILE A 118 -11.48 0.89 2.38
C ILE A 118 -12.59 0.99 3.43
N THR A 119 -13.82 0.71 3.00
CA THR A 119 -14.98 0.69 3.89
C THR A 119 -15.52 -0.73 3.94
N THR A 120 -15.66 -1.26 5.14
CA THR A 120 -16.35 -2.52 5.44
C THR A 120 -17.67 -2.22 6.17
N ASN A 121 -18.35 -3.26 6.67
CA ASN A 121 -19.58 -3.06 7.46
C ASN A 121 -19.34 -2.36 8.81
N ASP A 122 -18.12 -2.43 9.34
CA ASP A 122 -17.76 -2.01 10.71
C ASP A 122 -16.53 -1.09 10.79
N LYS A 123 -15.79 -0.91 9.70
CA LYS A 123 -14.55 -0.14 9.68
C LYS A 123 -14.45 0.76 8.45
N LYS A 124 -13.85 1.93 8.64
CA LYS A 124 -13.38 2.80 7.55
C LYS A 124 -11.90 3.05 7.73
N ILE A 125 -11.10 2.62 6.75
CA ILE A 125 -9.64 2.63 6.78
C ILE A 125 -9.15 3.47 5.61
N LEU A 126 -8.31 4.46 5.86
CA LEU A 126 -7.59 5.16 4.80
C LEU A 126 -6.13 4.71 4.80
N ILE A 127 -5.64 4.30 3.62
CA ILE A 127 -4.24 3.98 3.36
C ILE A 127 -3.68 5.07 2.46
N SER A 128 -2.70 5.83 2.96
CA SER A 128 -2.18 6.98 2.23
C SER A 128 -1.49 6.61 0.91
N GLY A 129 -0.80 5.47 0.83
CA GLY A 129 0.28 5.33 -0.14
C GLY A 129 1.38 6.34 0.14
N ASP A 130 2.34 6.51 -0.77
CA ASP A 130 3.38 7.53 -0.64
C ASP A 130 2.85 8.88 -1.10
N THR A 131 3.02 9.90 -0.26
CA THR A 131 2.47 11.24 -0.53
C THR A 131 3.13 12.33 0.30
N ALA A 132 3.36 13.49 -0.27
CA ALA A 132 3.43 14.74 0.48
C ALA A 132 2.02 15.07 1.04
N PRO A 133 1.87 16.04 1.97
CA PRO A 133 0.57 16.44 2.47
C PRO A 133 -0.40 16.80 1.34
N SER A 134 -1.49 16.04 1.20
CA SER A 134 -2.44 16.17 0.11
C SER A 134 -3.82 16.60 0.60
N GLN A 135 -4.49 17.47 -0.15
CA GLN A 135 -5.87 17.88 0.13
C GLN A 135 -6.86 16.72 0.00
N ASN A 136 -6.54 15.73 -0.84
CA ASN A 136 -7.38 14.55 -1.00
C ASN A 136 -7.39 13.66 0.25
N LEU A 137 -6.31 13.60 1.03
CA LEU A 137 -6.32 12.94 2.34
C LEU A 137 -7.39 13.53 3.25
N ILE A 138 -7.49 14.87 3.30
CA ILE A 138 -8.49 15.56 4.11
C ILE A 138 -9.90 15.34 3.56
N LYS A 139 -10.06 15.47 2.25
CA LYS A 139 -11.37 15.32 1.56
C LYS A 139 -11.99 13.93 1.78
N TYR A 140 -11.19 12.88 1.75
CA TYR A 140 -11.69 11.50 1.82
C TYR A 140 -11.55 10.88 3.21
N GLY A 141 -10.83 11.54 4.12
CA GLY A 141 -10.48 11.05 5.45
C GLY A 141 -11.48 11.37 6.57
N GLU A 142 -12.74 11.69 6.26
CA GLU A 142 -13.75 11.89 7.29
C GLU A 142 -14.15 10.57 7.97
N ASP A 143 -14.40 10.60 9.29
CA ASP A 143 -14.91 9.48 10.11
C ASP A 143 -14.06 8.19 10.02
N LEU A 144 -12.74 8.30 10.10
CA LEU A 144 -11.83 7.17 10.02
C LEU A 144 -11.76 6.38 11.33
N ASP A 145 -11.87 5.05 11.24
CA ASP A 145 -11.43 4.16 12.32
C ASP A 145 -9.90 4.06 12.34
N ILE A 146 -9.28 3.91 11.16
CA ILE A 146 -7.84 3.74 11.02
C ILE A 146 -7.31 4.62 9.89
N LEU A 147 -6.27 5.41 10.20
CA LEU A 147 -5.42 6.06 9.22
C LEU A 147 -4.09 5.32 9.15
N VAL A 148 -3.83 4.64 8.02
CA VAL A 148 -2.52 4.04 7.73
C VAL A 148 -1.75 5.03 6.86
N HIS A 149 -0.66 5.58 7.39
CA HIS A 149 0.05 6.67 6.71
C HIS A 149 1.57 6.48 6.72
N GLU A 150 2.21 6.86 5.62
CA GLU A 150 3.65 6.92 5.50
C GLU A 150 4.24 8.06 6.34
N VAL A 151 5.53 7.96 6.68
CA VAL A 151 6.25 9.06 7.35
C VAL A 151 7.76 8.89 7.22
N TYR A 152 8.49 10.01 7.11
CA TYR A 152 9.94 9.98 7.23
C TYR A 152 10.45 10.48 8.60
N SER A 153 11.64 10.03 9.02
CA SER A 153 12.25 10.51 10.26
C SER A 153 12.81 11.94 10.15
N SER A 154 12.50 12.81 11.12
CA SER A 154 13.01 14.19 11.15
C SER A 154 14.53 14.25 11.29
N SER A 155 15.12 13.38 12.11
CA SER A 155 16.58 13.35 12.34
C SER A 155 17.35 12.83 11.14
N GLY A 156 16.79 11.80 10.46
CA GLY A 156 17.37 11.28 9.21
C GLY A 156 17.27 12.29 8.08
N PHE A 157 16.11 12.98 7.94
CA PHE A 157 15.92 14.03 6.94
C PHE A 157 16.92 15.19 7.10
N LYS A 158 17.22 15.62 8.33
CA LYS A 158 18.20 16.69 8.57
C LYS A 158 19.59 16.38 8.01
N LYS A 159 19.95 15.09 7.93
CA LYS A 159 21.25 14.61 7.42
C LYS A 159 21.30 14.46 5.89
N LYS A 160 20.18 14.61 5.19
CA LYS A 160 20.14 14.49 3.73
C LYS A 160 20.77 15.70 3.05
N GLU A 161 21.34 15.47 1.86
CA GLU A 161 21.81 16.52 0.98
C GLU A 161 20.65 17.42 0.49
N PRO A 162 20.94 18.67 0.07
CA PRO A 162 19.88 19.64 -0.31
C PRO A 162 18.90 19.12 -1.36
N ASP A 163 19.39 18.46 -2.42
CA ASP A 163 18.54 17.95 -3.50
C ASP A 163 17.62 16.83 -3.01
N TRP A 164 18.13 15.95 -2.13
CA TRP A 164 17.31 14.92 -1.48
C TRP A 164 16.27 15.51 -0.54
N LYS A 165 16.54 16.64 0.11
CA LYS A 165 15.55 17.33 0.94
C LYS A 165 14.43 17.91 0.10
N ILE A 166 14.74 18.45 -1.08
CA ILE A 166 13.72 18.94 -2.02
C ILE A 166 12.86 17.77 -2.49
N TYR A 167 13.50 16.67 -2.94
CA TYR A 167 12.81 15.46 -3.36
C TYR A 167 11.85 14.93 -2.29
N HIS A 168 12.37 14.64 -1.10
CA HIS A 168 11.55 14.01 -0.05
C HIS A 168 10.40 14.90 0.44
N LYS A 169 10.58 16.22 0.46
CA LYS A 169 9.47 17.14 0.78
C LYS A 169 8.34 17.13 -0.24
N GLY A 170 8.66 16.91 -1.50
CA GLY A 170 7.67 16.83 -2.56
C GLY A 170 6.99 15.46 -2.70
N HIS A 171 7.56 14.43 -2.03
CA HIS A 171 7.13 13.05 -2.23
C HIS A 171 6.59 12.38 -0.96
N HIS A 172 6.97 12.86 0.22
CA HIS A 172 6.72 12.19 1.49
C HIS A 172 6.32 13.18 2.59
N THR A 173 5.76 12.65 3.67
CA THR A 173 5.20 13.41 4.77
C THR A 173 6.14 13.38 5.99
N SER A 174 6.39 14.55 6.60
CA SER A 174 7.14 14.66 7.87
C SER A 174 6.25 14.31 9.08
N PRO A 175 6.85 13.96 10.25
CA PRO A 175 6.09 13.71 11.46
C PRO A 175 5.21 14.89 11.90
N GLN A 176 5.68 16.13 11.70
CA GLN A 176 4.95 17.34 12.06
C GLN A 176 3.75 17.60 11.11
N GLU A 177 3.89 17.26 9.84
CA GLU A 177 2.79 17.34 8.87
C GLU A 177 1.79 16.23 9.10
N LEU A 178 2.25 15.00 9.37
CA LEU A 178 1.38 13.87 9.72
C LEU A 178 0.58 14.14 10.99
N ALA A 179 1.21 14.71 12.02
CA ALA A 179 0.52 15.10 13.25
C ALA A 179 -0.63 16.10 12.98
N LYS A 180 -0.42 17.06 12.07
CA LYS A 180 -1.48 18.01 11.65
C LYS A 180 -2.60 17.32 10.87
N ILE A 181 -2.25 16.43 9.94
CA ILE A 181 -3.23 15.65 9.18
C ILE A 181 -4.08 14.80 10.14
N ALA A 182 -3.43 14.08 11.06
CA ALA A 182 -4.11 13.25 12.03
C ALA A 182 -4.98 14.06 13.01
N ALA A 183 -4.53 15.24 13.42
CA ALA A 183 -5.33 16.14 14.26
C ALA A 183 -6.57 16.72 13.52
N LEU A 184 -6.52 16.86 12.20
CA LEU A 184 -7.67 17.31 11.40
C LEU A 184 -8.65 16.16 11.12
N LEU A 185 -8.15 14.94 10.92
CA LEU A 185 -8.97 13.78 10.57
C LEU A 185 -9.50 13.01 11.79
N GLU A 186 -8.90 13.21 12.95
CA GLU A 186 -9.25 12.57 14.22
C GLU A 186 -9.50 11.04 14.10
N PRO A 187 -8.60 10.26 13.44
CA PRO A 187 -8.80 8.82 13.34
C PRO A 187 -8.77 8.18 14.74
N LYS A 188 -9.53 7.11 14.95
CA LYS A 188 -9.46 6.36 16.21
C LYS A 188 -8.07 5.77 16.46
N THR A 189 -7.35 5.44 15.38
CA THR A 189 -5.97 4.95 15.43
C THR A 189 -5.19 5.45 14.20
N LEU A 190 -4.01 6.06 14.43
CA LEU A 190 -3.01 6.32 13.41
C LEU A 190 -2.00 5.16 13.40
N VAL A 191 -1.81 4.52 12.26
CA VAL A 191 -0.85 3.43 12.03
C VAL A 191 0.22 3.91 11.09
N LEU A 192 1.48 3.77 11.47
CA LEU A 192 2.61 4.17 10.63
C LEU A 192 2.97 3.04 9.66
N SER A 193 3.10 3.37 8.39
CA SER A 193 3.50 2.45 7.32
C SER A 193 4.56 3.12 6.45
N HIS A 194 5.27 2.36 5.62
CA HIS A 194 6.31 2.91 4.74
C HIS A 194 7.19 3.94 5.44
N VAL A 195 7.75 3.55 6.59
CA VAL A 195 8.51 4.48 7.44
C VAL A 195 9.94 4.62 6.92
N LEU A 196 10.28 5.81 6.41
CA LEU A 196 11.64 6.14 5.98
C LEU A 196 12.49 6.48 7.22
N ILE A 197 12.98 5.43 7.88
CA ILE A 197 13.58 5.49 9.22
C ILE A 197 14.95 6.20 9.25
N TRP A 198 15.78 6.03 8.21
CA TRP A 198 17.10 6.65 7.99
C TRP A 198 17.99 6.74 9.23
N GLY A 199 18.00 5.68 10.04
CA GLY A 199 18.81 5.56 11.25
C GLY A 199 18.22 6.20 12.50
N ALA A 200 16.96 6.64 12.49
CA ALA A 200 16.18 6.95 13.67
C ALA A 200 15.67 5.66 14.35
N THR A 201 15.06 5.79 15.53
CA THR A 201 14.31 4.72 16.17
C THR A 201 12.80 4.91 15.96
N SER A 202 12.01 3.84 16.13
CA SER A 202 10.55 3.92 16.16
C SER A 202 10.05 4.91 17.21
N ASP A 203 10.62 4.86 18.42
CA ASP A 203 10.25 5.74 19.53
C ASP A 203 10.50 7.22 19.20
N GLU A 204 11.60 7.54 18.49
CA GLU A 204 11.90 8.90 18.06
C GLU A 204 10.82 9.43 17.09
N ILE A 205 10.40 8.61 16.11
CA ILE A 205 9.40 8.99 15.12
C ILE A 205 8.02 9.16 15.79
N VAL A 206 7.61 8.21 16.63
CA VAL A 206 6.36 8.31 17.40
C VAL A 206 6.38 9.53 18.30
N SER A 207 7.49 9.78 19.01
CA SER A 207 7.65 10.97 19.86
C SER A 207 7.53 12.27 19.07
N ASP A 208 8.07 12.34 17.83
CA ASP A 208 7.96 13.53 17.00
C ASP A 208 6.52 13.82 16.57
N ILE A 209 5.71 12.80 16.35
CA ILE A 209 4.27 12.92 16.02
C ILE A 209 3.48 13.35 17.26
N THR A 210 3.70 12.68 18.40
CA THR A 210 2.91 12.88 19.63
C THR A 210 3.20 14.20 20.35
N LYS A 211 4.23 14.97 19.92
CA LYS A 211 4.42 16.36 20.35
C LYS A 211 3.24 17.29 19.97
N SER A 212 2.49 16.93 18.92
CA SER A 212 1.44 17.78 18.35
C SER A 212 0.16 17.01 17.99
N TYR A 213 0.08 15.74 18.36
CA TYR A 213 -1.08 14.89 18.18
C TYR A 213 -1.26 13.97 19.40
N ASP A 214 -2.40 14.10 20.07
CA ASP A 214 -2.70 13.38 21.31
C ASP A 214 -3.43 12.03 21.07
N GLY A 215 -3.75 11.70 19.83
CA GLY A 215 -4.44 10.45 19.47
C GLY A 215 -3.54 9.23 19.57
N LYS A 216 -4.16 8.05 19.40
CA LYS A 216 -3.44 6.76 19.43
C LYS A 216 -2.57 6.60 18.19
N VAL A 217 -1.25 6.45 18.38
CA VAL A 217 -0.25 6.18 17.32
C VAL A 217 0.32 4.78 17.52
N ILE A 218 0.35 3.98 16.46
CA ILE A 218 0.96 2.65 16.45
C ILE A 218 2.07 2.64 15.40
N PHE A 219 3.28 2.25 15.81
CA PHE A 219 4.34 1.80 14.92
C PHE A 219 4.27 0.27 14.92
N PRO A 220 3.68 -0.36 13.89
CA PRO A 220 3.45 -1.80 13.93
C PRO A 220 4.72 -2.58 13.60
N ASP A 221 4.87 -3.76 14.21
CA ASP A 221 5.70 -4.83 13.68
C ASP A 221 4.92 -5.65 12.65
N ASP A 222 5.62 -6.50 11.89
CA ASP A 222 4.96 -7.43 10.99
C ASP A 222 3.95 -8.29 11.76
N VAL A 223 2.81 -8.57 11.11
CA VAL A 223 1.69 -9.35 11.67
C VAL A 223 0.98 -8.73 12.89
N THR A 224 1.20 -7.47 13.20
CA THR A 224 0.45 -6.76 14.27
C THR A 224 -1.03 -6.67 13.90
N LEU A 225 -1.90 -7.20 14.77
CA LEU A 225 -3.35 -7.07 14.61
C LEU A 225 -3.84 -5.74 15.19
N ILE A 226 -4.53 -4.95 14.36
CA ILE A 226 -5.08 -3.65 14.73
C ILE A 226 -6.61 -3.75 14.76
N ASN A 227 -7.18 -3.60 15.98
CA ASN A 227 -8.61 -3.72 16.26
C ASN A 227 -9.28 -2.34 16.41
#